data_0ac0d28efac8c61a7bfc70a41de4b6cb
#
_entry.id   0ac0d28efac8c61a7bfc70a41de4b6cb
#
_cell.length_a   1.000
_cell.length_b   1.000
_cell.length_c   1.000
_cell.angle_alpha   90.00
_cell.angle_beta   90.00
_cell.angle_gamma   90.00
#
_symmetry.space_group_name_H-M   'P 1'
#
loop_
_entity.id
_entity.type
_entity.pdbx_description
1 polymer ?
#
loop_
_entity_poly.entity_id
_entity_poly.type
_entity_poly.pdbx_seq_one_letter_code
_entity_poly.pdbx_strand_id
1 'polypeptide(L)'
;MQLSLQVVQDLAPDQSSLNAAKKLMQPKKWPVRQKAAQLNSIWGQCQGSGSKPYSAMADVENHGYKCTCPSRKFPCKHVLALLWQFAETPDDFVESETPEWVSEWMQRRKRKTSAAPIKPTSGKSLSQAESNTDTPAELSVEDREKALERQQKLKAKTDAMVVTGLTDFQQWLDDQLHTGVVHLLQDLRKRCRFISARLVDAKAAQFAARVDELPSLVLSRPKEHQVNALLTELGQLTLLAQTWIKQPDNLDARRAIITAETKESLLHADNKHVETGVWQVMGEKSHTRKDGLISQTTWLMKVPTDDQTPHGSQPRFAMLLDYFPAVAGKRNAAFTLGSKLEATLVFYPGQSLTRAFIHEYTYWEKAAKVVLAESLPCIYTAYQQALITTPWLEELPFILSPGRIREDHQGQYWWQDASHEDKIIPLANKNLSKALLFDDVLEEVFIVWQGHQAELISALSATWGRIKC
;
A
#
# COMPACT_ATOMS: atom_id res chain seq x y z
N MET A 1 -29.97 -19.73 7.35
CA MET A 1 -29.57 -18.65 8.31
C MET A 1 -30.30 -17.37 7.88
N GLN A 2 -31.10 -16.78 8.73
CA GLN A 2 -31.83 -15.55 8.36
C GLN A 2 -30.85 -14.37 8.44
N LEU A 3 -30.77 -13.56 7.38
CA LEU A 3 -30.01 -12.33 7.38
C LEU A 3 -30.64 -11.35 8.38
N SER A 4 -29.92 -10.99 9.45
CA SER A 4 -30.42 -10.01 10.42
C SER A 4 -29.99 -8.59 10.07
N LEU A 5 -30.75 -7.60 10.53
CA LEU A 5 -30.39 -6.17 10.38
C LEU A 5 -29.05 -5.84 11.01
N GLN A 6 -28.71 -6.51 12.11
CA GLN A 6 -27.41 -6.34 12.78
C GLN A 6 -26.26 -6.72 11.83
N VAL A 7 -26.38 -7.85 11.13
CA VAL A 7 -25.36 -8.28 10.15
C VAL A 7 -25.20 -7.25 9.04
N VAL A 8 -26.28 -6.66 8.55
CA VAL A 8 -26.22 -5.61 7.51
C VAL A 8 -25.53 -4.35 8.02
N GLN A 9 -25.73 -4.00 9.29
CA GLN A 9 -25.06 -2.86 9.92
C GLN A 9 -23.56 -3.13 10.10
N ASP A 10 -23.20 -4.33 10.52
CA ASP A 10 -21.80 -4.75 10.72
C ASP A 10 -21.02 -4.85 9.39
N LEU A 11 -21.71 -5.16 8.29
CA LEU A 11 -21.14 -5.21 6.95
C LEU A 11 -20.88 -3.81 6.35
N ALA A 12 -21.49 -2.76 6.89
CA ALA A 12 -21.36 -1.42 6.33
C ALA A 12 -19.96 -0.82 6.60
N PRO A 13 -19.31 -0.25 5.58
CA PRO A 13 -17.96 0.35 5.75
C PRO A 13 -17.97 1.57 6.69
N ASP A 14 -19.08 2.27 6.81
CA ASP A 14 -19.25 3.43 7.70
C ASP A 14 -20.72 3.83 7.85
N GLN A 15 -21.00 4.67 8.85
CA GLN A 15 -22.35 5.18 9.13
C GLN A 15 -22.93 6.01 7.97
N SER A 16 -22.08 6.70 7.20
CA SER A 16 -22.55 7.48 6.04
C SER A 16 -23.08 6.58 4.93
N SER A 17 -22.48 5.40 4.74
CA SER A 17 -22.93 4.39 3.79
C SER A 17 -24.26 3.78 4.19
N LEU A 18 -24.47 3.52 5.49
CA LEU A 18 -25.78 3.09 6.02
C LEU A 18 -26.85 4.15 5.80
N ASN A 19 -26.56 5.40 6.11
CA ASN A 19 -27.50 6.50 5.91
C ASN A 19 -27.84 6.70 4.41
N ALA A 20 -26.87 6.51 3.54
CA ALA A 20 -27.08 6.55 2.10
C ALA A 20 -27.88 5.35 1.59
N ALA A 21 -27.69 4.15 2.17
CA ALA A 21 -28.47 2.96 1.88
C ALA A 21 -29.95 3.13 2.29
N LYS A 22 -30.22 3.66 3.51
CA LYS A 22 -31.57 3.96 3.98
C LYS A 22 -32.38 4.83 3.02
N LYS A 23 -31.75 5.83 2.41
CA LYS A 23 -32.38 6.71 1.40
C LYS A 23 -32.76 5.97 0.10
N LEU A 24 -32.19 4.80 -0.14
CA LEU A 24 -32.44 3.98 -1.31
C LEU A 24 -33.49 2.87 -1.06
N MET A 25 -33.97 2.68 0.14
CA MET A 25 -34.94 1.63 0.49
C MET A 25 -36.35 1.83 -0.07
N GLN A 26 -36.64 2.95 -0.72
CA GLN A 26 -37.92 3.22 -1.33
C GLN A 26 -38.21 2.22 -2.47
N PRO A 27 -39.36 1.49 -2.45
CA PRO A 27 -39.68 0.49 -3.45
C PRO A 27 -39.66 1.00 -4.90
N LYS A 28 -40.04 2.25 -5.12
CA LYS A 28 -40.02 2.92 -6.44
C LYS A 28 -38.63 2.99 -7.08
N LYS A 29 -37.57 2.89 -6.27
CA LYS A 29 -36.16 2.90 -6.76
C LYS A 29 -35.66 1.52 -7.19
N TRP A 30 -36.41 0.48 -6.89
CA TRP A 30 -36.04 -0.91 -7.14
C TRP A 30 -37.11 -1.61 -8.02
N PRO A 31 -37.10 -1.36 -9.33
CA PRO A 31 -38.04 -2.00 -10.24
C PRO A 31 -37.87 -3.52 -10.31
N VAL A 32 -36.69 -4.03 -9.95
CA VAL A 32 -36.40 -5.47 -9.90
C VAL A 32 -35.82 -5.80 -8.54
N ARG A 33 -36.44 -6.75 -7.81
CA ARG A 33 -35.94 -7.39 -6.59
C ARG A 33 -36.27 -8.87 -6.69
N GLN A 34 -35.23 -9.70 -6.76
CA GLN A 34 -35.37 -11.12 -7.02
C GLN A 34 -34.42 -11.93 -6.11
N LYS A 35 -34.81 -13.18 -5.86
CA LYS A 35 -34.05 -14.18 -5.11
C LYS A 35 -34.02 -15.50 -5.88
N ALA A 36 -32.96 -16.27 -5.71
CA ALA A 36 -32.84 -17.61 -6.25
C ALA A 36 -33.36 -18.65 -5.26
N ALA A 37 -34.20 -19.60 -5.74
CA ALA A 37 -34.73 -20.67 -4.91
C ALA A 37 -33.66 -21.61 -4.32
N GLN A 38 -32.50 -21.80 -5.00
CA GLN A 38 -31.53 -22.82 -4.67
C GLN A 38 -30.11 -22.29 -4.29
N LEU A 39 -29.82 -21.00 -4.43
CA LEU A 39 -28.46 -20.48 -4.36
C LEU A 39 -28.20 -19.40 -3.29
N ASN A 40 -29.12 -19.20 -2.34
CA ASN A 40 -29.01 -18.17 -1.29
C ASN A 40 -28.52 -16.79 -1.81
N SER A 41 -28.81 -16.48 -3.07
CA SER A 41 -28.45 -15.24 -3.74
C SER A 41 -29.65 -14.36 -3.99
N ILE A 42 -29.44 -13.06 -3.80
CA ILE A 42 -30.44 -12.02 -4.09
C ILE A 42 -29.84 -11.02 -5.08
N TRP A 43 -30.67 -10.46 -5.93
CA TRP A 43 -30.25 -9.40 -6.85
C TRP A 43 -31.39 -8.42 -7.14
N GLY A 44 -31.00 -7.26 -7.60
CA GLY A 44 -31.95 -6.22 -7.94
C GLY A 44 -31.36 -5.13 -8.78
N GLN A 45 -32.24 -4.31 -9.35
CA GLN A 45 -31.87 -3.13 -10.12
C GLN A 45 -32.30 -1.88 -9.38
N CYS A 46 -31.32 -1.00 -9.04
CA CYS A 46 -31.58 0.26 -8.36
C CYS A 46 -31.50 1.43 -9.36
N GLN A 47 -32.61 2.17 -9.49
CA GLN A 47 -32.62 3.38 -10.30
C GLN A 47 -31.77 4.46 -9.66
N GLY A 48 -30.73 4.88 -10.36
CA GLY A 48 -29.85 6.00 -9.99
C GLY A 48 -30.26 7.30 -10.69
N SER A 49 -29.36 8.28 -10.67
CA SER A 49 -29.54 9.56 -11.39
C SER A 49 -29.29 9.44 -12.91
N GLY A 50 -28.75 8.32 -13.37
CA GLY A 50 -28.49 8.06 -14.78
C GLY A 50 -29.62 7.33 -15.49
N SER A 51 -29.52 7.20 -16.82
CA SER A 51 -30.51 6.53 -17.67
C SER A 51 -30.55 5.00 -17.48
N LYS A 52 -29.49 4.38 -16.96
CA LYS A 52 -29.42 2.93 -16.70
C LYS A 52 -29.43 2.65 -15.21
N PRO A 53 -30.24 1.68 -14.71
CA PRO A 53 -30.23 1.28 -13.33
C PRO A 53 -28.93 0.55 -12.97
N TYR A 54 -28.53 0.63 -11.71
CA TYR A 54 -27.40 -0.13 -11.17
C TYR A 54 -27.86 -1.55 -10.79
N SER A 55 -27.19 -2.56 -11.34
CA SER A 55 -27.42 -3.96 -10.97
C SER A 55 -26.59 -4.27 -9.72
N ALA A 56 -27.27 -4.72 -8.66
CA ALA A 56 -26.67 -5.13 -7.41
C ALA A 56 -27.07 -6.57 -7.10
N MET A 57 -26.14 -7.36 -6.52
CA MET A 57 -26.40 -8.71 -6.04
C MET A 57 -25.63 -9.00 -4.76
N ALA A 58 -26.14 -9.97 -3.99
CA ALA A 58 -25.49 -10.48 -2.80
C ALA A 58 -25.68 -12.00 -2.66
N ASP A 59 -24.63 -12.69 -2.25
CA ASP A 59 -24.66 -14.05 -1.71
C ASP A 59 -24.87 -13.93 -0.20
N VAL A 60 -26.07 -14.28 0.24
CA VAL A 60 -26.51 -14.07 1.64
C VAL A 60 -25.80 -15.03 2.61
N GLU A 61 -25.40 -16.20 2.14
CA GLU A 61 -24.75 -17.23 2.96
C GLU A 61 -23.26 -16.94 3.17
N ASN A 62 -22.55 -16.55 2.11
CA ASN A 62 -21.10 -16.39 2.13
C ASN A 62 -20.64 -14.92 2.08
N HIS A 63 -21.54 -13.98 2.33
CA HIS A 63 -21.27 -12.53 2.37
C HIS A 63 -20.50 -12.01 1.16
N GLY A 64 -20.92 -12.45 -0.04
CA GLY A 64 -20.36 -11.98 -1.29
C GLY A 64 -21.27 -10.96 -1.97
N TYR A 65 -20.71 -9.93 -2.60
CA TYR A 65 -21.54 -8.90 -3.24
C TYR A 65 -20.91 -8.40 -4.54
N LYS A 66 -21.77 -7.91 -5.46
CA LYS A 66 -21.34 -7.21 -6.68
C LYS A 66 -22.33 -6.08 -6.98
N CYS A 67 -21.80 -4.97 -7.49
CA CYS A 67 -22.64 -3.87 -7.98
C CYS A 67 -21.96 -3.18 -9.15
N THR A 68 -22.74 -2.76 -10.14
CA THR A 68 -22.24 -2.04 -11.33
C THR A 68 -22.01 -0.55 -11.08
N CYS A 69 -22.26 -0.03 -9.86
CA CYS A 69 -22.04 1.37 -9.56
C CYS A 69 -20.54 1.71 -9.44
N PRO A 70 -20.14 2.96 -9.71
CA PRO A 70 -18.73 3.39 -9.66
C PRO A 70 -18.22 3.63 -8.23
N SER A 71 -18.93 3.16 -7.19
CA SER A 71 -18.54 3.36 -5.79
C SER A 71 -17.24 2.63 -5.46
N ARG A 72 -16.33 3.31 -4.77
CA ARG A 72 -15.11 2.71 -4.20
C ARG A 72 -15.35 2.07 -2.83
N LYS A 73 -16.48 2.35 -2.17
CA LYS A 73 -16.88 1.73 -0.89
C LYS A 73 -17.54 0.38 -1.15
N PHE A 74 -17.15 -0.64 -0.38
CA PHE A 74 -17.64 -1.99 -0.57
C PHE A 74 -17.91 -2.69 0.78
N PRO A 75 -19.15 -3.16 1.03
CA PRO A 75 -20.34 -3.07 0.17
C PRO A 75 -20.79 -1.62 -0.07
N CYS A 76 -21.19 -1.34 -1.32
CA CYS A 76 -21.67 0.00 -1.65
C CYS A 76 -23.10 0.23 -1.12
N LYS A 77 -23.57 1.47 -1.12
CA LYS A 77 -24.93 1.81 -0.66
C LYS A 77 -26.06 1.02 -1.35
N HIS A 78 -25.87 0.60 -2.62
CA HIS A 78 -26.90 -0.19 -3.33
C HIS A 78 -26.93 -1.63 -2.83
N VAL A 79 -25.77 -2.25 -2.58
CA VAL A 79 -25.70 -3.59 -1.97
C VAL A 79 -26.26 -3.58 -0.54
N LEU A 80 -25.87 -2.59 0.27
CA LEU A 80 -26.40 -2.43 1.62
C LEU A 80 -27.92 -2.25 1.62
N ALA A 81 -28.48 -1.43 0.71
CA ALA A 81 -29.90 -1.24 0.59
C ALA A 81 -30.64 -2.52 0.13
N LEU A 82 -30.03 -3.31 -0.76
CA LEU A 82 -30.57 -4.60 -1.20
C LEU A 82 -30.63 -5.61 -0.04
N LEU A 83 -29.50 -5.76 0.70
CA LEU A 83 -29.42 -6.63 1.87
C LEU A 83 -30.38 -6.19 2.97
N TRP A 84 -30.49 -4.89 3.19
CA TRP A 84 -31.40 -4.34 4.21
C TRP A 84 -32.86 -4.63 3.90
N GLN A 85 -33.30 -4.38 2.66
CA GLN A 85 -34.66 -4.71 2.22
C GLN A 85 -34.94 -6.21 2.34
N PHE A 86 -33.96 -7.06 1.98
CA PHE A 86 -34.12 -8.50 2.13
C PHE A 86 -34.21 -8.94 3.61
N ALA A 87 -33.49 -8.30 4.51
CA ALA A 87 -33.59 -8.58 5.95
C ALA A 87 -34.93 -8.12 6.56
N GLU A 88 -35.51 -7.01 6.08
CA GLU A 88 -36.80 -6.49 6.57
C GLU A 88 -38.02 -7.15 5.90
N THR A 89 -37.95 -7.31 4.58
CA THR A 89 -39.08 -7.79 3.78
C THR A 89 -38.67 -8.84 2.75
N PRO A 90 -38.25 -10.05 3.17
CA PRO A 90 -37.79 -11.11 2.25
C PRO A 90 -38.86 -11.57 1.27
N ASP A 91 -40.15 -11.38 1.59
CA ASP A 91 -41.30 -11.75 0.78
C ASP A 91 -41.51 -10.78 -0.40
N ASP A 92 -40.95 -9.59 -0.35
CA ASP A 92 -40.97 -8.66 -1.48
C ASP A 92 -40.02 -9.06 -2.63
N PHE A 93 -39.20 -10.09 -2.43
CA PHE A 93 -38.27 -10.60 -3.42
C PHE A 93 -38.90 -11.78 -4.17
N VAL A 94 -39.15 -11.59 -5.45
CA VAL A 94 -39.75 -12.61 -6.31
C VAL A 94 -38.73 -13.71 -6.60
N GLU A 95 -39.12 -14.97 -6.43
CA GLU A 95 -38.32 -16.10 -6.87
C GLU A 95 -38.21 -16.11 -8.39
N SER A 96 -36.97 -16.22 -8.89
CA SER A 96 -36.70 -16.16 -10.33
C SER A 96 -35.48 -17.03 -10.68
N GLU A 97 -35.40 -17.43 -11.93
CA GLU A 97 -34.21 -18.04 -12.48
C GLU A 97 -33.02 -17.06 -12.35
N THR A 98 -31.89 -17.62 -11.98
CA THR A 98 -30.67 -16.81 -11.76
C THR A 98 -30.17 -16.27 -13.09
N PRO A 99 -30.11 -14.94 -13.30
CA PRO A 99 -29.56 -14.37 -14.53
C PRO A 99 -28.11 -14.78 -14.78
N GLU A 100 -27.69 -14.84 -16.03
CA GLU A 100 -26.36 -15.27 -16.44
C GLU A 100 -25.23 -14.50 -15.70
N TRP A 101 -25.35 -13.18 -15.57
CA TRP A 101 -24.36 -12.34 -14.87
C TRP A 101 -24.24 -12.64 -13.35
N VAL A 102 -25.31 -13.16 -12.72
CA VAL A 102 -25.30 -13.60 -11.30
C VAL A 102 -24.69 -14.98 -11.21
N SER A 103 -25.11 -15.93 -12.09
CA SER A 103 -24.60 -17.30 -12.09
C SER A 103 -23.14 -17.37 -12.45
N GLU A 104 -22.65 -16.61 -13.43
CA GLU A 104 -21.24 -16.50 -13.75
C GLU A 104 -20.40 -16.00 -12.55
N TRP A 105 -20.88 -14.95 -11.87
CA TRP A 105 -20.16 -14.43 -10.72
C TRP A 105 -20.12 -15.45 -9.57
N MET A 106 -21.21 -16.14 -9.30
CA MET A 106 -21.28 -17.20 -8.28
C MET A 106 -20.35 -18.38 -8.62
N GLN A 107 -20.30 -18.80 -9.89
CA GLN A 107 -19.41 -19.87 -10.34
C GLN A 107 -17.92 -19.49 -10.22
N ARG A 108 -17.56 -18.28 -10.63
CA ARG A 108 -16.17 -17.76 -10.46
C ARG A 108 -15.76 -17.75 -8.99
N ARG A 109 -16.67 -17.47 -8.08
CA ARG A 109 -16.40 -17.48 -6.64
C ARG A 109 -16.26 -18.91 -6.10
N LYS A 110 -17.13 -19.85 -6.50
CA LYS A 110 -17.05 -21.27 -6.11
C LYS A 110 -15.74 -21.93 -6.58
N ARG A 111 -15.27 -21.63 -7.78
CA ARG A 111 -13.96 -22.12 -8.27
C ARG A 111 -12.77 -21.63 -7.42
N LYS A 112 -12.86 -20.44 -6.83
CA LYS A 112 -11.83 -19.90 -5.91
C LYS A 112 -11.88 -20.55 -4.51
N THR A 113 -13.01 -21.08 -4.07
CA THR A 113 -13.16 -21.74 -2.75
C THR A 113 -12.87 -23.23 -2.76
N SER A 114 -12.93 -23.90 -3.91
CA SER A 114 -12.72 -25.35 -4.02
C SER A 114 -11.26 -25.77 -4.27
N ALA A 115 -10.32 -24.84 -4.43
CA ALA A 115 -8.94 -25.11 -4.85
C ALA A 115 -7.86 -24.91 -3.78
N ALA A 116 -8.18 -24.87 -2.47
CA ALA A 116 -7.14 -24.88 -1.42
C ALA A 116 -7.67 -25.38 -0.06
N PRO A 117 -6.87 -26.13 0.72
CA PRO A 117 -7.19 -26.44 2.11
C PRO A 117 -7.13 -25.16 2.95
N ILE A 118 -8.07 -25.04 3.87
CA ILE A 118 -8.33 -23.87 4.71
C ILE A 118 -7.10 -23.50 5.54
N LYS A 119 -6.38 -22.46 5.14
CA LYS A 119 -5.51 -21.69 6.03
C LYS A 119 -6.24 -20.37 6.40
N PRO A 120 -6.02 -19.84 7.60
CA PRO A 120 -6.78 -18.68 8.09
C PRO A 120 -6.62 -17.48 7.13
N THR A 121 -7.73 -16.95 6.69
CA THR A 121 -7.83 -15.88 5.69
C THR A 121 -7.21 -14.58 6.20
N SER A 122 -5.97 -14.34 5.83
CA SER A 122 -5.42 -12.99 5.79
C SER A 122 -6.11 -12.22 4.66
N GLY A 123 -6.68 -11.06 4.94
CA GLY A 123 -7.39 -10.24 3.97
C GLY A 123 -6.53 -9.92 2.75
N LYS A 124 -7.12 -9.97 1.58
CA LYS A 124 -6.44 -9.78 0.29
C LYS A 124 -5.92 -8.36 0.12
N SER A 125 -4.68 -8.25 -0.32
CA SER A 125 -4.06 -7.01 -0.78
C SER A 125 -4.86 -6.38 -1.93
N LEU A 126 -5.03 -5.05 -1.92
CA LEU A 126 -5.67 -4.27 -3.00
C LEU A 126 -4.80 -4.14 -4.27
N SER A 127 -3.59 -4.68 -4.26
CA SER A 127 -2.77 -4.84 -5.47
C SER A 127 -3.32 -5.89 -6.45
N GLN A 128 -4.38 -6.61 -6.08
CA GLN A 128 -5.17 -7.45 -6.98
C GLN A 128 -6.35 -6.65 -7.55
N ALA A 129 -6.05 -5.64 -8.38
CA ALA A 129 -7.02 -5.18 -9.35
C ALA A 129 -7.26 -6.37 -10.31
N GLU A 130 -8.49 -6.84 -10.35
CA GLU A 130 -8.88 -7.94 -11.23
C GLU A 130 -8.57 -7.57 -12.69
N SER A 131 -7.49 -8.10 -13.22
CA SER A 131 -7.39 -8.29 -14.65
C SER A 131 -8.38 -9.39 -15.02
N ASN A 132 -9.31 -9.12 -15.91
CA ASN A 132 -10.08 -10.13 -16.61
C ASN A 132 -9.10 -11.03 -17.36
N THR A 133 -8.67 -12.11 -16.72
CA THR A 133 -8.05 -13.22 -17.41
C THR A 133 -9.15 -14.21 -17.74
N ASP A 134 -9.76 -14.04 -18.90
CA ASP A 134 -10.25 -15.18 -19.62
C ASP A 134 -9.08 -16.16 -19.78
N THR A 135 -9.35 -17.42 -19.47
CA THR A 135 -8.47 -18.56 -19.80
C THR A 135 -8.03 -18.37 -21.25
N PRO A 136 -6.74 -18.54 -21.59
CA PRO A 136 -6.31 -18.38 -22.97
C PRO A 136 -6.94 -19.52 -23.81
N ALA A 137 -8.07 -19.24 -24.44
CA ALA A 137 -8.28 -19.73 -25.78
C ALA A 137 -7.14 -19.11 -26.60
N GLU A 138 -6.43 -19.89 -27.38
CA GLU A 138 -5.34 -19.45 -28.24
C GLU A 138 -5.81 -18.26 -29.06
N LEU A 139 -5.57 -17.06 -28.55
CA LEU A 139 -5.79 -15.82 -29.30
C LEU A 139 -4.91 -15.90 -30.53
N SER A 140 -5.49 -15.67 -31.70
CA SER A 140 -4.73 -15.60 -32.93
C SER A 140 -3.60 -14.56 -32.81
N VAL A 141 -2.52 -14.71 -33.53
CA VAL A 141 -1.39 -13.77 -33.53
C VAL A 141 -1.90 -12.33 -33.77
N GLU A 142 -2.88 -12.16 -34.66
CA GLU A 142 -3.50 -10.87 -34.96
C GLU A 142 -4.29 -10.28 -33.77
N ASP A 143 -4.96 -11.10 -32.94
CA ASP A 143 -5.69 -10.62 -31.79
C ASP A 143 -4.73 -10.20 -30.67
N ARG A 144 -3.59 -10.89 -30.52
CA ARG A 144 -2.52 -10.50 -29.61
C ARG A 144 -1.88 -9.17 -30.03
N GLU A 145 -1.59 -8.97 -31.30
CA GLU A 145 -1.07 -7.71 -31.80
C GLU A 145 -2.04 -6.55 -31.60
N LYS A 146 -3.32 -6.74 -31.92
CA LYS A 146 -4.37 -5.73 -31.68
C LYS A 146 -4.55 -5.40 -30.19
N ALA A 147 -4.43 -6.40 -29.31
CA ALA A 147 -4.49 -6.20 -27.84
C ALA A 147 -3.27 -5.39 -27.38
N LEU A 148 -2.08 -5.71 -27.87
CA LEU A 148 -0.84 -5.00 -27.56
C LEU A 148 -0.89 -3.54 -28.02
N GLU A 149 -1.35 -3.29 -29.26
CA GLU A 149 -1.53 -1.93 -29.77
C GLU A 149 -2.53 -1.11 -28.93
N ARG A 150 -3.66 -1.71 -28.51
CA ARG A 150 -4.63 -1.05 -27.64
C ARG A 150 -4.01 -0.69 -26.28
N GLN A 151 -3.24 -1.61 -25.71
CA GLN A 151 -2.54 -1.40 -24.45
C GLN A 151 -1.50 -0.27 -24.58
N GLN A 152 -0.72 -0.24 -25.67
CA GLN A 152 0.25 0.82 -25.92
C GLN A 152 -0.43 2.19 -26.11
N LYS A 153 -1.52 2.27 -26.87
CA LYS A 153 -2.31 3.50 -27.05
C LYS A 153 -2.89 3.99 -25.71
N LEU A 154 -3.38 3.07 -24.87
CA LEU A 154 -3.91 3.43 -23.55
C LEU A 154 -2.79 3.93 -22.61
N LYS A 155 -1.63 3.25 -22.61
CA LYS A 155 -0.43 3.68 -21.89
C LYS A 155 -0.01 5.09 -22.32
N ALA A 156 0.15 5.32 -23.63
CA ALA A 156 0.54 6.62 -24.17
C ALA A 156 -0.45 7.74 -23.79
N LYS A 157 -1.76 7.46 -23.83
CA LYS A 157 -2.78 8.40 -23.38
C LYS A 157 -2.67 8.72 -21.88
N THR A 158 -2.45 7.72 -21.04
CA THR A 158 -2.26 7.89 -19.60
C THR A 158 -0.99 8.69 -19.33
N ASP A 159 0.12 8.36 -19.99
CA ASP A 159 1.39 9.06 -19.82
C ASP A 159 1.28 10.54 -20.22
N ALA A 160 0.56 10.87 -21.30
CA ALA A 160 0.30 12.25 -21.70
C ALA A 160 -0.53 13.02 -20.65
N MET A 161 -1.54 12.37 -20.03
CA MET A 161 -2.32 12.98 -18.93
C MET A 161 -1.44 13.26 -17.71
N VAL A 162 -0.56 12.31 -17.35
CA VAL A 162 0.39 12.47 -16.25
C VAL A 162 1.33 13.64 -16.51
N VAL A 163 1.93 13.73 -17.71
CA VAL A 163 2.80 14.85 -18.10
C VAL A 163 2.07 16.18 -17.92
N THR A 164 0.83 16.29 -18.40
CA THR A 164 0.02 17.50 -18.23
C THR A 164 -0.17 17.84 -16.75
N GLY A 165 -0.54 16.86 -15.91
CA GLY A 165 -0.74 17.09 -14.48
C GLY A 165 0.54 17.47 -13.75
N LEU A 166 1.69 16.91 -14.11
CA LEU A 166 2.98 17.26 -13.53
C LEU A 166 3.45 18.64 -13.98
N THR A 167 3.18 19.04 -15.22
CA THR A 167 3.44 20.41 -15.71
C THR A 167 2.57 21.41 -14.98
N ASP A 168 1.29 21.11 -14.78
CA ASP A 168 0.38 21.93 -13.97
C ASP A 168 0.86 22.06 -12.52
N PHE A 169 1.41 20.99 -11.94
CA PHE A 169 2.01 21.03 -10.61
C PHE A 169 3.24 21.93 -10.56
N GLN A 170 4.13 21.89 -11.55
CA GLN A 170 5.29 22.77 -11.63
C GLN A 170 4.87 24.24 -11.73
N GLN A 171 3.92 24.55 -12.61
CA GLN A 171 3.38 25.91 -12.72
C GLN A 171 2.75 26.39 -11.41
N TRP A 172 1.93 25.54 -10.78
CA TRP A 172 1.36 25.83 -9.48
C TRP A 172 2.43 26.11 -8.42
N LEU A 173 3.51 25.31 -8.41
CA LEU A 173 4.61 25.48 -7.46
C LEU A 173 5.35 26.81 -7.69
N ASP A 174 5.63 27.15 -8.93
CA ASP A 174 6.25 28.43 -9.31
C ASP A 174 5.41 29.62 -8.82
N ASP A 175 4.10 29.57 -9.02
CA ASP A 175 3.16 30.59 -8.53
C ASP A 175 3.19 30.71 -6.99
N GLN A 176 3.28 29.57 -6.27
CA GLN A 176 3.38 29.59 -4.80
C GLN A 176 4.72 30.18 -4.33
N LEU A 177 5.83 29.85 -4.98
CA LEU A 177 7.15 30.32 -4.62
C LEU A 177 7.31 31.82 -4.90
N HIS A 178 6.74 32.32 -6.00
CA HIS A 178 6.67 33.78 -6.27
C HIS A 178 5.89 34.53 -5.19
N THR A 179 4.86 33.92 -4.63
CA THR A 179 4.08 34.53 -3.54
C THR A 179 4.82 34.45 -2.19
N GLY A 180 5.75 33.53 -2.05
CA GLY A 180 6.58 33.33 -0.87
C GLY A 180 6.23 32.10 -0.06
N VAL A 181 7.26 31.37 0.38
CA VAL A 181 7.14 30.09 1.11
C VAL A 181 6.38 30.21 2.43
N VAL A 182 6.55 31.33 3.14
CA VAL A 182 5.83 31.59 4.41
C VAL A 182 4.33 31.72 4.16
N HIS A 183 3.95 32.35 3.05
CA HIS A 183 2.55 32.47 2.65
C HIS A 183 1.95 31.14 2.23
N LEU A 184 2.74 30.28 1.56
CA LEU A 184 2.34 28.91 1.25
C LEU A 184 2.05 28.11 2.53
N LEU A 185 2.87 28.24 3.58
CA LEU A 185 2.69 27.56 4.87
C LEU A 185 1.38 27.91 5.58
N GLN A 186 0.90 29.16 5.47
CA GLN A 186 -0.33 29.60 6.12
C GLN A 186 -1.56 28.81 5.68
N ASP A 187 -1.65 28.49 4.40
CA ASP A 187 -2.78 27.76 3.80
C ASP A 187 -2.39 26.39 3.22
N LEU A 188 -1.29 25.80 3.69
CA LEU A 188 -0.66 24.62 3.09
C LEU A 188 -1.66 23.48 2.84
N ARG A 189 -2.52 23.17 3.83
CA ARG A 189 -3.53 22.10 3.72
C ARG A 189 -4.50 22.31 2.56
N LYS A 190 -5.01 23.54 2.41
CA LYS A 190 -5.97 23.88 1.36
C LYS A 190 -5.32 23.85 -0.01
N ARG A 191 -4.12 24.41 -0.12
CA ARG A 191 -3.37 24.52 -1.38
C ARG A 191 -2.92 23.13 -1.88
N CYS A 192 -2.36 22.31 -1.00
CA CYS A 192 -1.98 20.94 -1.36
C CYS A 192 -3.19 20.09 -1.77
N ARG A 193 -4.31 20.20 -1.07
CA ARG A 193 -5.53 19.47 -1.42
C ARG A 193 -6.08 19.86 -2.78
N PHE A 194 -6.00 21.14 -3.14
CA PHE A 194 -6.44 21.64 -4.45
C PHE A 194 -5.62 21.03 -5.60
N ILE A 195 -4.29 21.10 -5.51
CA ILE A 195 -3.42 20.57 -6.58
C ILE A 195 -3.42 19.05 -6.60
N SER A 196 -3.53 18.39 -5.44
CA SER A 196 -3.64 16.94 -5.34
C SER A 196 -4.88 16.41 -6.08
N ALA A 197 -6.03 17.06 -5.98
CA ALA A 197 -7.23 16.68 -6.71
C ALA A 197 -7.01 16.69 -8.24
N ARG A 198 -6.34 17.72 -8.77
CA ARG A 198 -5.99 17.82 -10.21
C ARG A 198 -5.03 16.70 -10.64
N LEU A 199 -4.05 16.38 -9.79
CA LEU A 199 -3.11 15.29 -10.03
C LEU A 199 -3.79 13.91 -10.06
N VAL A 200 -4.82 13.67 -9.23
CA VAL A 200 -5.65 12.45 -9.30
C VAL A 200 -6.38 12.37 -10.65
N ASP A 201 -6.99 13.47 -11.10
CA ASP A 201 -7.66 13.53 -12.40
C ASP A 201 -6.68 13.27 -13.55
N ALA A 202 -5.44 13.75 -13.43
CA ALA A 202 -4.34 13.51 -14.35
C ALA A 202 -3.71 12.09 -14.24
N LYS A 203 -4.28 11.17 -13.45
CA LYS A 203 -3.80 9.79 -13.24
C LYS A 203 -2.47 9.65 -12.48
N ALA A 204 -1.94 10.72 -11.88
CA ALA A 204 -0.74 10.72 -11.05
C ALA A 204 -1.08 10.41 -9.57
N ALA A 205 -1.71 9.27 -9.29
CA ALA A 205 -2.35 8.98 -8.01
C ALA A 205 -1.37 8.88 -6.83
N GLN A 206 -0.18 8.31 -7.01
CA GLN A 206 0.82 8.21 -5.94
C GLN A 206 1.46 9.57 -5.66
N PHE A 207 1.78 10.32 -6.69
CA PHE A 207 2.27 11.68 -6.57
C PHE A 207 1.24 12.58 -5.87
N ALA A 208 -0.03 12.50 -6.25
CA ALA A 208 -1.13 13.20 -5.61
C ALA A 208 -1.25 12.88 -4.11
N ALA A 209 -1.11 11.60 -3.74
CA ALA A 209 -1.15 11.18 -2.34
C ALA A 209 0.00 11.78 -1.53
N ARG A 210 1.22 11.80 -2.09
CA ARG A 210 2.38 12.42 -1.44
C ARG A 210 2.18 13.93 -1.24
N VAL A 211 1.65 14.63 -2.24
CA VAL A 211 1.30 16.05 -2.12
C VAL A 211 0.22 16.29 -1.06
N ASP A 212 -0.80 15.44 -0.96
CA ASP A 212 -1.87 15.56 0.05
C ASP A 212 -1.37 15.27 1.48
N GLU A 213 -0.33 14.45 1.64
CA GLU A 213 0.28 14.14 2.93
C GLU A 213 1.31 15.19 3.39
N LEU A 214 1.88 15.96 2.47
CA LEU A 214 2.87 17.01 2.74
C LEU A 214 2.51 17.93 3.92
N PRO A 215 1.28 18.46 4.06
CA PRO A 215 0.92 19.29 5.21
C PRO A 215 1.03 18.57 6.56
N SER A 216 0.73 17.28 6.60
CA SER A 216 0.84 16.50 7.84
C SER A 216 2.30 16.32 8.25
N LEU A 217 3.16 16.07 7.28
CA LEU A 217 4.59 15.90 7.48
C LEU A 217 5.26 17.20 7.92
N VAL A 218 4.97 18.31 7.24
CA VAL A 218 5.61 19.62 7.50
C VAL A 218 5.10 20.23 8.81
N LEU A 219 3.78 20.27 9.02
CA LEU A 219 3.18 20.94 10.18
C LEU A 219 3.34 20.17 11.49
N SER A 220 3.76 18.90 11.45
CA SER A 220 4.14 18.14 12.65
C SER A 220 5.53 18.52 13.18
N ARG A 221 6.35 19.26 12.40
CA ARG A 221 7.67 19.71 12.80
C ARG A 221 7.59 20.97 13.67
N PRO A 222 8.60 21.23 14.52
CA PRO A 222 8.77 22.53 15.18
C PRO A 222 8.75 23.67 14.15
N LYS A 223 8.22 24.83 14.55
CA LYS A 223 7.98 25.97 13.60
C LYS A 223 9.26 26.40 12.86
N GLU A 224 10.39 26.40 13.55
CA GLU A 224 11.71 26.74 13.01
C GLU A 224 12.17 25.77 11.90
N HIS A 225 11.68 24.55 11.87
CA HIS A 225 12.07 23.53 10.89
C HIS A 225 11.06 23.38 9.73
N GLN A 226 9.86 24.01 9.83
CA GLN A 226 8.80 23.81 8.86
C GLN A 226 9.16 24.32 7.45
N VAL A 227 9.86 25.45 7.35
CA VAL A 227 10.27 26.01 6.05
C VAL A 227 11.26 25.06 5.36
N ASN A 228 12.28 24.61 6.08
CA ASN A 228 13.28 23.70 5.53
C ASN A 228 12.66 22.36 5.13
N ALA A 229 11.80 21.80 5.96
CA ALA A 229 11.08 20.57 5.64
C ALA A 229 10.21 20.72 4.39
N LEU A 230 9.49 21.84 4.28
CA LEU A 230 8.66 22.13 3.10
C LEU A 230 9.51 22.24 1.83
N LEU A 231 10.61 22.98 1.86
CA LEU A 231 11.50 23.16 0.71
C LEU A 231 12.15 21.82 0.29
N THR A 232 12.54 21.00 1.23
CA THR A 232 13.09 19.66 0.95
C THR A 232 12.08 18.79 0.22
N GLU A 233 10.87 18.68 0.74
CA GLU A 233 9.81 17.87 0.13
C GLU A 233 9.39 18.38 -1.25
N LEU A 234 9.21 19.70 -1.40
CA LEU A 234 8.89 20.33 -2.69
C LEU A 234 10.02 20.11 -3.70
N GLY A 235 11.27 20.18 -3.27
CA GLY A 235 12.44 19.88 -4.10
C GLY A 235 12.42 18.42 -4.61
N GLN A 236 12.17 17.46 -3.72
CA GLN A 236 12.07 16.05 -4.10
C GLN A 236 10.91 15.81 -5.08
N LEU A 237 9.73 16.39 -4.84
CA LEU A 237 8.57 16.31 -5.74
C LEU A 237 8.90 16.94 -7.11
N THR A 238 9.60 18.06 -7.12
CA THR A 238 10.03 18.71 -8.37
C THR A 238 10.97 17.82 -9.18
N LEU A 239 11.99 17.22 -8.52
CA LEU A 239 12.92 16.32 -9.18
C LEU A 239 12.22 15.07 -9.71
N LEU A 240 11.27 14.52 -8.96
CA LEU A 240 10.46 13.39 -9.41
C LEU A 240 9.62 13.75 -10.65
N ALA A 241 8.92 14.89 -10.63
CA ALA A 241 8.13 15.37 -11.76
C ALA A 241 9.00 15.61 -13.01
N GLN A 242 10.15 16.27 -12.83
CA GLN A 242 11.10 16.52 -13.91
C GLN A 242 11.67 15.23 -14.50
N THR A 243 11.96 14.22 -13.66
CA THR A 243 12.46 12.93 -14.12
C THR A 243 11.44 12.25 -15.00
N TRP A 244 10.17 12.22 -14.61
CA TRP A 244 9.11 11.65 -15.46
C TRP A 244 9.00 12.40 -16.80
N ILE A 245 8.99 13.73 -16.77
CA ILE A 245 8.81 14.55 -18.00
C ILE A 245 9.99 14.33 -18.96
N LYS A 246 11.22 14.24 -18.45
CA LYS A 246 12.44 14.06 -19.26
C LYS A 246 12.71 12.59 -19.63
N GLN A 247 12.32 11.66 -18.77
CA GLN A 247 12.63 10.23 -18.87
C GLN A 247 11.38 9.39 -18.52
N PRO A 248 10.36 9.35 -19.38
CA PRO A 248 9.08 8.69 -19.09
C PRO A 248 9.20 7.17 -18.89
N ASP A 249 10.30 6.57 -19.34
CA ASP A 249 10.61 5.14 -19.15
C ASP A 249 11.38 4.85 -17.86
N ASN A 250 11.70 5.84 -17.05
CA ASN A 250 12.30 5.63 -15.73
C ASN A 250 11.31 4.91 -14.80
N LEU A 251 11.61 3.65 -14.49
CA LEU A 251 10.70 2.75 -13.77
C LEU A 251 10.48 3.19 -12.31
N ASP A 252 11.50 3.74 -11.65
CA ASP A 252 11.38 4.24 -10.27
C ASP A 252 10.48 5.47 -10.22
N ALA A 253 10.64 6.42 -11.17
CA ALA A 253 9.77 7.58 -11.27
C ALA A 253 8.32 7.17 -11.62
N ARG A 254 8.14 6.21 -12.53
CA ARG A 254 6.80 5.69 -12.86
C ARG A 254 6.11 5.12 -11.63
N ARG A 255 6.79 4.33 -10.83
CA ARG A 255 6.25 3.71 -9.62
C ARG A 255 5.91 4.75 -8.54
N ALA A 256 6.73 5.78 -8.41
CA ALA A 256 6.50 6.85 -7.44
C ALA A 256 5.36 7.81 -7.85
N ILE A 257 4.97 7.86 -9.13
CA ILE A 257 3.93 8.75 -9.66
C ILE A 257 2.61 8.02 -9.89
N ILE A 258 2.67 6.80 -10.47
CA ILE A 258 1.48 5.98 -10.76
C ILE A 258 1.67 4.56 -10.21
N THR A 259 0.56 3.88 -9.90
CA THR A 259 0.61 2.44 -9.61
C THR A 259 0.60 1.70 -10.96
N ALA A 260 1.78 1.33 -11.46
CA ALA A 260 1.93 0.84 -12.83
C ALA A 260 2.07 -0.68 -12.96
N GLU A 261 2.56 -1.37 -11.92
CA GLU A 261 2.95 -2.77 -12.02
C GLU A 261 2.11 -3.64 -11.09
N THR A 262 1.60 -4.75 -11.62
CA THR A 262 0.95 -5.80 -10.83
C THR A 262 1.94 -6.93 -10.57
N LYS A 263 1.69 -7.75 -9.53
CA LYS A 263 2.51 -8.94 -9.26
C LYS A 263 2.54 -9.90 -10.45
N GLU A 264 1.41 -10.04 -11.14
CA GLU A 264 1.27 -10.89 -12.32
C GLU A 264 2.11 -10.36 -13.49
N SER A 265 2.07 -9.05 -13.74
CA SER A 265 2.87 -8.45 -14.82
C SER A 265 4.38 -8.61 -14.59
N LEU A 266 4.82 -8.54 -13.33
CA LEU A 266 6.22 -8.74 -12.97
C LEU A 266 6.67 -10.19 -13.09
N LEU A 267 5.81 -11.17 -12.76
CA LEU A 267 6.14 -12.58 -12.93
C LEU A 267 6.39 -12.96 -14.40
N HIS A 268 5.70 -12.28 -15.33
CA HIS A 268 5.84 -12.51 -16.77
C HIS A 268 6.87 -11.59 -17.46
N ALA A 269 7.50 -10.66 -16.71
CA ALA A 269 8.52 -9.77 -17.26
C ALA A 269 9.85 -10.51 -17.51
N ASP A 270 10.45 -10.31 -18.69
CA ASP A 270 11.71 -10.97 -19.07
C ASP A 270 12.90 -10.46 -18.25
N ASN A 271 12.85 -9.20 -17.80
CA ASN A 271 13.92 -8.53 -17.04
C ASN A 271 13.68 -8.48 -15.54
N LYS A 272 12.89 -9.40 -14.98
CA LYS A 272 12.64 -9.48 -13.54
C LYS A 272 13.91 -9.87 -12.78
N HIS A 273 14.17 -9.20 -11.67
CA HIS A 273 15.22 -9.60 -10.75
C HIS A 273 14.62 -10.56 -9.71
N VAL A 274 15.14 -11.78 -9.69
CA VAL A 274 14.69 -12.84 -8.77
C VAL A 274 15.84 -13.22 -7.87
N GLU A 275 15.59 -13.26 -6.57
CA GLU A 275 16.59 -13.55 -5.56
C GLU A 275 16.08 -14.64 -4.62
N THR A 276 16.72 -15.79 -4.61
CA THR A 276 16.42 -16.90 -3.68
C THR A 276 17.45 -16.91 -2.56
N GLY A 277 17.02 -17.13 -1.33
CA GLY A 277 17.90 -17.20 -0.18
C GLY A 277 17.16 -17.21 1.14
N VAL A 278 17.94 -17.11 2.23
CA VAL A 278 17.38 -17.00 3.58
C VAL A 278 17.21 -15.54 3.93
N TRP A 279 15.99 -15.17 4.32
CA TRP A 279 15.58 -13.82 4.65
C TRP A 279 15.05 -13.75 6.07
N GLN A 280 15.57 -12.85 6.87
CA GLN A 280 15.09 -12.61 8.23
C GLN A 280 14.08 -11.47 8.25
N VAL A 281 12.97 -11.66 8.97
CA VAL A 281 11.96 -10.62 9.20
C VAL A 281 12.48 -9.61 10.21
N MET A 282 12.77 -8.41 9.74
CA MET A 282 13.35 -7.33 10.56
C MET A 282 12.30 -6.49 11.25
N GLY A 283 11.08 -6.46 10.73
CA GLY A 283 9.97 -5.75 11.35
C GLY A 283 8.89 -5.36 10.39
N GLU A 284 7.85 -4.77 10.94
CA GLU A 284 6.68 -4.37 10.21
C GLU A 284 6.18 -3.00 10.70
N LYS A 285 5.80 -2.17 9.76
CA LYS A 285 5.24 -0.84 9.97
C LYS A 285 3.90 -0.73 9.25
N SER A 286 2.91 -0.17 9.91
CA SER A 286 1.60 0.09 9.32
C SER A 286 1.29 1.58 9.37
N HIS A 287 0.81 2.12 8.27
CA HIS A 287 0.42 3.53 8.18
C HIS A 287 -1.00 3.64 7.61
N THR A 288 -1.87 4.35 8.32
CA THR A 288 -3.23 4.64 7.83
C THR A 288 -3.21 5.90 6.99
N ARG A 289 -3.51 5.74 5.72
CA ARG A 289 -3.56 6.82 4.74
C ARG A 289 -4.87 7.59 4.81
N LYS A 290 -4.88 8.82 4.34
CA LYS A 290 -6.09 9.69 4.28
C LYS A 290 -7.18 9.16 3.32
N ASP A 291 -6.80 8.34 2.35
CA ASP A 291 -7.73 7.70 1.41
C ASP A 291 -8.47 6.48 2.00
N GLY A 292 -8.25 6.18 3.28
CA GLY A 292 -8.87 5.06 3.99
C GLY A 292 -8.20 3.71 3.74
N LEU A 293 -7.01 3.71 3.17
CA LEU A 293 -6.16 2.53 3.05
C LEU A 293 -5.15 2.46 4.20
N ILE A 294 -4.82 1.25 4.61
CA ILE A 294 -3.65 0.97 5.43
C ILE A 294 -2.58 0.41 4.51
N SER A 295 -1.41 1.05 4.50
CA SER A 295 -0.19 0.47 3.95
C SER A 295 0.51 -0.31 5.05
N GLN A 296 0.88 -1.55 4.76
CA GLN A 296 1.68 -2.42 5.63
C GLN A 296 2.99 -2.71 4.93
N THR A 297 4.07 -2.27 5.55
CA THR A 297 5.44 -2.50 5.06
C THR A 297 6.10 -3.54 5.95
N THR A 298 6.56 -4.65 5.37
CA THR A 298 7.37 -5.66 6.06
C THR A 298 8.78 -5.62 5.50
N TRP A 299 9.76 -5.47 6.37
CA TRP A 299 11.16 -5.46 6.01
C TRP A 299 11.80 -6.82 6.21
N LEU A 300 12.48 -7.30 5.19
CA LEU A 300 13.29 -8.52 5.19
C LEU A 300 14.76 -8.16 4.97
N MET A 301 15.65 -8.88 5.62
CA MET A 301 17.08 -8.78 5.44
C MET A 301 17.63 -10.13 4.99
N LYS A 302 18.45 -10.13 3.94
CA LYS A 302 19.14 -11.33 3.45
C LYS A 302 20.19 -11.76 4.46
N VAL A 303 20.14 -13.03 4.86
CA VAL A 303 21.06 -13.61 5.85
C VAL A 303 22.10 -14.45 5.11
N PRO A 304 23.40 -14.25 5.33
CA PRO A 304 24.44 -15.07 4.74
C PRO A 304 24.30 -16.53 5.22
N THR A 305 24.35 -17.48 4.30
CA THR A 305 24.50 -18.91 4.57
C THR A 305 25.94 -19.33 4.29
N ASP A 306 26.36 -20.52 4.76
CA ASP A 306 27.77 -20.95 4.74
C ASP A 306 28.43 -20.94 3.35
N ASP A 307 27.63 -21.02 2.27
CA ASP A 307 28.11 -21.06 0.89
C ASP A 307 28.09 -19.72 0.15
N GLN A 308 27.60 -18.62 0.77
CA GLN A 308 27.40 -17.35 0.07
C GLN A 308 27.95 -16.16 0.86
N THR A 309 29.08 -15.62 0.42
CA THR A 309 29.45 -14.25 0.77
C THR A 309 28.60 -13.30 -0.10
N PRO A 310 27.97 -12.26 0.47
CA PRO A 310 27.24 -11.28 -0.34
C PRO A 310 28.22 -10.56 -1.28
N HIS A 311 28.17 -10.85 -2.57
CA HIS A 311 28.89 -10.09 -3.56
C HIS A 311 28.09 -8.86 -3.98
N GLY A 312 28.74 -7.72 -4.01
CA GLY A 312 28.38 -6.31 -4.11
C GLY A 312 27.23 -5.81 -5.01
N SER A 313 26.44 -6.65 -5.67
CA SER A 313 25.31 -6.19 -6.49
C SER A 313 23.94 -6.78 -6.08
N GLN A 314 23.90 -7.62 -5.04
CA GLN A 314 22.66 -8.25 -4.59
C GLN A 314 21.97 -7.41 -3.54
N PRO A 315 20.60 -7.31 -3.57
CA PRO A 315 19.88 -6.57 -2.55
C PRO A 315 20.06 -7.21 -1.17
N ARG A 316 20.49 -6.40 -0.20
CA ARG A 316 20.61 -6.82 1.19
C ARG A 316 19.28 -6.78 1.94
N PHE A 317 18.40 -5.88 1.55
CA PHE A 317 17.09 -5.70 2.14
C PHE A 317 16.00 -5.81 1.09
N ALA A 318 14.84 -6.32 1.53
CA ALA A 318 13.64 -6.33 0.72
C ALA A 318 12.48 -5.70 1.50
N MET A 319 11.70 -4.88 0.82
CA MET A 319 10.51 -4.22 1.33
C MET A 319 9.26 -4.84 0.68
N LEU A 320 8.45 -5.52 1.46
CA LEU A 320 7.15 -6.01 1.06
C LEU A 320 6.12 -4.94 1.42
N LEU A 321 5.37 -4.46 0.44
CA LEU A 321 4.36 -3.43 0.63
C LEU A 321 3.00 -3.93 0.20
N ASP A 322 2.09 -4.02 1.15
CA ASP A 322 0.70 -4.42 0.94
C ASP A 322 -0.25 -3.28 1.34
N TYR A 323 -1.41 -3.23 0.65
CA TYR A 323 -2.47 -2.27 0.94
C TYR A 323 -3.78 -3.00 1.23
N PHE A 324 -4.51 -2.51 2.23
CA PHE A 324 -5.85 -3.02 2.54
C PHE A 324 -6.74 -1.91 3.11
N PRO A 325 -8.08 -2.06 3.00
CA PRO A 325 -9.01 -1.09 3.55
C PRO A 325 -8.91 -0.99 5.06
N ALA A 326 -8.91 0.22 5.62
CA ALA A 326 -8.89 0.47 7.07
C ALA A 326 -10.10 -0.17 7.78
N VAL A 327 -11.21 -0.36 7.07
CA VAL A 327 -12.43 -1.02 7.57
C VAL A 327 -12.20 -2.50 7.91
N ALA A 328 -11.17 -3.14 7.34
CA ALA A 328 -10.83 -4.54 7.65
C ALA A 328 -10.29 -4.74 9.09
N GLY A 329 -10.13 -3.65 9.84
CA GLY A 329 -9.65 -3.68 11.21
C GLY A 329 -8.12 -3.82 11.31
N LYS A 330 -7.62 -3.88 12.55
CA LYS A 330 -6.20 -4.09 12.82
C LYS A 330 -5.82 -5.51 12.43
N ARG A 331 -4.88 -5.65 11.50
CA ARG A 331 -4.36 -6.96 11.10
C ARG A 331 -3.25 -7.43 12.03
N ASN A 332 -3.16 -8.74 12.16
CA ASN A 332 -1.98 -9.38 12.72
C ASN A 332 -0.79 -9.18 11.77
N ALA A 333 0.41 -9.18 12.31
CA ALA A 333 1.63 -9.17 11.52
C ALA A 333 1.62 -10.31 10.49
N ALA A 334 2.10 -10.03 9.28
CA ALA A 334 2.16 -11.03 8.23
C ALA A 334 3.13 -12.16 8.58
N PHE A 335 4.20 -11.82 9.32
CA PHE A 335 5.24 -12.74 9.77
C PHE A 335 5.63 -12.46 11.22
N THR A 336 6.16 -13.47 11.88
CA THR A 336 6.73 -13.30 13.22
C THR A 336 8.05 -12.54 13.13
N LEU A 337 8.22 -11.52 13.95
CA LEU A 337 9.45 -10.73 14.03
C LEU A 337 10.65 -11.63 14.36
N GLY A 338 11.73 -11.49 13.62
CA GLY A 338 12.95 -12.28 13.77
C GLY A 338 12.89 -13.69 13.14
N SER A 339 11.72 -14.14 12.65
CA SER A 339 11.64 -15.40 11.92
C SER A 339 12.47 -15.37 10.65
N LYS A 340 13.01 -16.49 10.25
CA LYS A 340 13.77 -16.66 9.02
C LYS A 340 12.95 -17.43 8.00
N LEU A 341 13.01 -17.00 6.76
CA LEU A 341 12.30 -17.57 5.63
C LEU A 341 13.31 -17.97 4.56
N GLU A 342 13.29 -19.19 4.12
CA GLU A 342 13.88 -19.56 2.84
C GLU A 342 12.86 -19.17 1.77
N ALA A 343 13.18 -18.13 1.00
CA ALA A 343 12.20 -17.52 0.11
C ALA A 343 12.79 -17.12 -1.23
N THR A 344 11.95 -17.20 -2.26
CA THR A 344 12.20 -16.63 -3.58
C THR A 344 11.46 -15.29 -3.66
N LEU A 345 12.23 -14.21 -3.72
CA LEU A 345 11.71 -12.86 -3.86
C LEU A 345 11.81 -12.39 -5.32
N VAL A 346 10.78 -11.71 -5.79
CA VAL A 346 10.77 -11.02 -7.08
C VAL A 346 10.78 -9.53 -6.80
N PHE A 347 11.87 -8.86 -7.23
CA PHE A 347 12.05 -7.43 -7.03
C PHE A 347 11.39 -6.64 -8.15
N TYR A 348 10.83 -5.50 -7.80
CA TYR A 348 10.33 -4.54 -8.76
C TYR A 348 11.50 -3.91 -9.50
N PRO A 349 11.49 -3.89 -10.85
CA PRO A 349 12.61 -3.39 -11.63
C PRO A 349 12.82 -1.89 -11.39
N GLY A 350 14.09 -1.47 -11.31
CA GLY A 350 14.50 -0.08 -11.07
C GLY A 350 15.94 0.01 -10.63
N GLN A 351 16.40 1.21 -10.32
CA GLN A 351 17.75 1.46 -9.80
C GLN A 351 17.87 1.02 -8.33
N SER A 352 16.78 1.19 -7.57
CA SER A 352 16.70 0.78 -6.17
C SER A 352 15.96 -0.56 -6.07
N LEU A 353 16.72 -1.65 -5.93
CA LEU A 353 16.18 -3.00 -5.73
C LEU A 353 15.80 -3.22 -4.25
N THR A 354 14.84 -2.47 -3.75
CA THR A 354 14.32 -2.64 -2.38
C THR A 354 12.92 -3.23 -2.35
N ARG A 355 12.02 -2.75 -3.21
CA ARG A 355 10.65 -3.23 -3.23
C ARG A 355 10.56 -4.59 -3.89
N ALA A 356 9.96 -5.57 -3.19
CA ALA A 356 9.80 -6.93 -3.66
C ALA A 356 8.45 -7.52 -3.25
N PHE A 357 8.12 -8.69 -3.79
CA PHE A 357 7.09 -9.57 -3.24
C PHE A 357 7.62 -11.00 -3.13
N ILE A 358 7.05 -11.76 -2.22
CA ILE A 358 7.40 -13.16 -2.04
C ILE A 358 6.63 -13.99 -3.08
N HIS A 359 7.38 -14.74 -3.91
CA HIS A 359 6.81 -15.71 -4.84
C HIS A 359 6.47 -17.02 -4.10
N GLU A 360 7.43 -17.54 -3.34
CA GLU A 360 7.29 -18.73 -2.51
C GLU A 360 8.19 -18.63 -1.28
N TYR A 361 7.83 -19.30 -0.19
CA TYR A 361 8.66 -19.36 1.01
C TYR A 361 8.33 -20.57 1.88
N THR A 362 9.32 -20.97 2.69
CA THR A 362 9.19 -21.87 3.82
C THR A 362 9.88 -21.27 5.04
N TYR A 363 9.49 -21.71 6.24
CA TYR A 363 10.19 -21.27 7.45
C TYR A 363 11.55 -21.97 7.56
N TRP A 364 12.59 -21.19 7.91
CA TRP A 364 13.95 -21.64 8.08
C TRP A 364 14.30 -21.77 9.56
N GLU A 365 14.61 -22.99 10.02
CA GLU A 365 14.84 -23.27 11.45
C GLU A 365 16.34 -23.40 11.82
N LYS A 366 17.25 -23.43 10.82
CA LYS A 366 18.68 -23.59 11.08
C LYS A 366 19.32 -22.28 11.57
N ALA A 367 20.45 -22.39 12.26
CA ALA A 367 21.26 -21.24 12.61
C ALA A 367 21.74 -20.52 11.34
N ALA A 368 21.83 -19.20 11.42
CA ALA A 368 22.37 -18.37 10.34
C ALA A 368 23.45 -17.43 10.91
N LYS A 369 24.37 -17.03 10.06
CA LYS A 369 25.46 -16.12 10.46
C LYS A 369 24.93 -14.76 10.89
N VAL A 370 25.64 -14.13 11.81
CA VAL A 370 25.37 -12.75 12.24
C VAL A 370 25.64 -11.81 11.08
N VAL A 371 24.73 -10.88 10.85
CA VAL A 371 24.89 -9.83 9.83
C VAL A 371 25.73 -8.70 10.39
N LEU A 372 26.71 -8.24 9.64
CA LEU A 372 27.54 -7.10 10.02
C LEU A 372 26.72 -5.80 10.06
N ALA A 373 26.85 -5.10 11.18
CA ALA A 373 26.29 -3.77 11.36
C ALA A 373 27.07 -2.73 10.54
N GLU A 374 26.41 -1.62 10.21
CA GLU A 374 27.01 -0.52 9.46
C GLU A 374 27.33 0.65 10.39
N SER A 375 28.46 1.31 10.13
CA SER A 375 28.84 2.53 10.83
C SER A 375 28.07 3.74 10.28
N LEU A 376 27.88 4.79 11.08
CA LEU A 376 27.17 6.01 10.65
C LEU A 376 27.75 6.64 9.37
N PRO A 377 29.08 6.77 9.19
CA PRO A 377 29.63 7.29 7.94
C PRO A 377 29.25 6.47 6.71
N CYS A 378 29.21 5.13 6.83
CA CYS A 378 28.76 4.24 5.74
C CYS A 378 27.30 4.47 5.40
N ILE A 379 26.43 4.66 6.41
CA ILE A 379 25.01 4.95 6.24
C ILE A 379 24.81 6.25 5.47
N TYR A 380 25.50 7.32 5.87
CA TYR A 380 25.40 8.62 5.19
C TYR A 380 25.87 8.53 3.74
N THR A 381 26.99 7.85 3.50
CA THR A 381 27.52 7.65 2.14
C THR A 381 26.54 6.83 1.29
N ALA A 382 26.02 5.74 1.81
CA ALA A 382 25.06 4.90 1.09
C ALA A 382 23.76 5.66 0.78
N TYR A 383 23.26 6.46 1.72
CA TYR A 383 22.07 7.29 1.49
C TYR A 383 22.32 8.38 0.45
N GLN A 384 23.48 9.06 0.50
CA GLN A 384 23.87 10.04 -0.52
C GLN A 384 23.95 9.42 -1.92
N GLN A 385 24.54 8.23 -2.04
CA GLN A 385 24.60 7.52 -3.32
C GLN A 385 23.20 7.13 -3.82
N ALA A 386 22.33 6.68 -2.93
CA ALA A 386 20.93 6.38 -3.28
C ALA A 386 20.18 7.63 -3.79
N LEU A 387 20.41 8.80 -3.18
CA LEU A 387 19.80 10.07 -3.61
C LEU A 387 20.33 10.55 -4.98
N ILE A 388 21.54 10.20 -5.40
CA ILE A 388 22.03 10.54 -6.74
C ILE A 388 21.18 9.86 -7.81
N THR A 389 20.76 8.63 -7.58
CA THR A 389 19.97 7.86 -8.54
C THR A 389 18.45 8.04 -8.36
N THR A 390 18.03 8.24 -7.11
CA THR A 390 16.60 8.36 -6.74
C THR A 390 16.42 9.55 -5.78
N PRO A 391 16.44 10.81 -6.28
CA PRO A 391 16.40 12.00 -5.42
C PRO A 391 15.15 12.14 -4.54
N TRP A 392 14.07 11.45 -4.90
CA TRP A 392 12.81 11.41 -4.15
C TRP A 392 12.71 10.23 -3.17
N LEU A 393 13.83 9.55 -2.89
CA LEU A 393 13.88 8.46 -1.92
C LEU A 393 13.51 8.97 -0.52
N GLU A 394 12.51 8.35 0.08
CA GLU A 394 11.99 8.77 1.39
C GLU A 394 12.74 8.09 2.53
N GLU A 395 13.12 6.83 2.35
CA GLU A 395 13.69 6.02 3.41
C GLU A 395 14.63 4.93 2.87
N LEU A 396 15.63 4.58 3.66
CA LEU A 396 16.60 3.51 3.35
C LEU A 396 16.88 2.67 4.61
N PRO A 397 16.80 1.32 4.54
CA PRO A 397 17.01 0.43 5.69
C PRO A 397 18.48 0.20 6.00
N PHE A 398 18.81 0.12 7.31
CA PHE A 398 20.14 -0.19 7.80
C PHE A 398 20.10 -1.01 9.09
N ILE A 399 21.21 -1.69 9.39
CA ILE A 399 21.51 -2.24 10.70
C ILE A 399 22.61 -1.39 11.33
N LEU A 400 22.31 -0.77 12.46
CA LEU A 400 23.28 -0.02 13.24
C LEU A 400 24.17 -0.96 14.07
N SER A 401 25.36 -0.49 14.39
CA SER A 401 26.22 -1.06 15.42
C SER A 401 25.46 -1.18 16.76
N PRO A 402 25.93 -2.03 17.68
CA PRO A 402 25.36 -2.06 19.01
C PRO A 402 25.34 -0.69 19.68
N GLY A 403 24.24 -0.36 20.33
CA GLY A 403 24.05 0.97 20.88
C GLY A 403 22.99 1.03 21.97
N ARG A 404 22.76 2.22 22.48
CA ARG A 404 21.80 2.50 23.54
C ARG A 404 20.76 3.51 23.09
N ILE A 405 19.54 3.36 23.57
CA ILE A 405 18.51 4.38 23.40
C ILE A 405 18.61 5.35 24.57
N ARG A 406 18.67 6.63 24.24
CA ARG A 406 18.68 7.73 25.20
C ARG A 406 17.43 8.59 24.98
N GLU A 407 16.89 9.11 26.07
CA GLU A 407 15.79 10.07 26.04
C GLU A 407 16.32 11.39 26.61
N ASP A 408 16.13 12.48 25.87
CA ASP A 408 16.51 13.81 26.37
C ASP A 408 15.39 14.43 27.25
N HIS A 409 15.65 15.58 27.82
CA HIS A 409 14.74 16.30 28.70
C HIS A 409 13.45 16.81 27.99
N GLN A 410 13.40 16.73 26.65
CA GLN A 410 12.25 17.08 25.84
C GLN A 410 11.42 15.84 25.44
N GLY A 411 11.85 14.64 25.84
CA GLY A 411 11.22 13.38 25.45
C GLY A 411 11.58 12.91 24.04
N GLN A 412 12.65 13.47 23.46
CA GLN A 412 13.16 13.02 22.16
C GLN A 412 14.07 11.82 22.37
N TYR A 413 13.88 10.76 21.60
CA TYR A 413 14.73 9.58 21.63
C TYR A 413 15.92 9.72 20.68
N TRP A 414 17.05 9.18 21.11
CA TRP A 414 18.31 9.16 20.39
C TRP A 414 18.91 7.76 20.46
N TRP A 415 19.46 7.30 19.36
CA TRP A 415 20.36 6.15 19.39
C TRP A 415 21.80 6.65 19.57
N GLN A 416 22.55 6.03 20.47
CA GLN A 416 23.94 6.29 20.77
C GLN A 416 24.76 5.02 20.58
N ASP A 417 25.86 5.11 19.80
CA ASP A 417 26.78 3.99 19.59
C ASP A 417 27.43 3.56 20.92
N ALA A 418 27.50 2.25 21.17
CA ALA A 418 28.05 1.72 22.42
C ALA A 418 29.57 1.90 22.53
N SER A 419 30.28 1.95 21.39
CA SER A 419 31.73 2.07 21.31
C SER A 419 32.20 3.51 21.08
N HIS A 420 31.31 4.39 20.63
CA HIS A 420 31.63 5.77 20.25
C HIS A 420 30.50 6.69 20.73
N GLU A 421 30.61 7.20 21.93
CA GLU A 421 29.54 8.00 22.58
C GLU A 421 29.22 9.32 21.85
N ASP A 422 30.16 9.83 21.03
CA ASP A 422 29.96 11.00 20.17
C ASP A 422 29.10 10.71 18.94
N LYS A 423 28.88 9.44 18.61
CA LYS A 423 28.04 9.03 17.48
C LYS A 423 26.61 8.82 17.94
N ILE A 424 25.78 9.80 17.66
CA ILE A 424 24.36 9.80 18.00
C ILE A 424 23.52 10.11 16.76
N ILE A 425 22.30 9.58 16.70
CA ILE A 425 21.30 9.95 15.71
C ILE A 425 19.92 10.13 16.35
N PRO A 426 19.14 11.12 15.92
CA PRO A 426 17.77 11.30 16.41
C PRO A 426 16.86 10.20 15.88
N LEU A 427 15.94 9.73 16.73
CA LEU A 427 14.91 8.75 16.39
C LEU A 427 13.58 9.45 16.14
N ALA A 428 12.87 9.02 15.09
CA ALA A 428 11.55 9.53 14.74
C ALA A 428 10.43 8.98 15.66
N ASN A 429 10.72 7.92 16.39
CA ASN A 429 9.76 7.26 17.28
C ASN A 429 9.31 8.18 18.41
N LYS A 430 8.01 8.26 18.63
CA LYS A 430 7.43 9.08 19.72
C LYS A 430 7.15 8.27 20.98
N ASN A 431 6.92 6.97 20.84
CA ASN A 431 6.62 6.06 21.95
C ASN A 431 7.43 4.78 21.73
N LEU A 432 8.45 4.58 22.50
CA LEU A 432 9.25 3.35 22.50
C LEU A 432 8.84 2.46 23.67
N SER A 433 8.98 1.15 23.48
CA SER A 433 8.81 0.21 24.56
C SER A 433 9.81 0.50 25.69
N LYS A 434 9.34 0.54 26.93
CA LYS A 434 10.23 0.72 28.09
C LYS A 434 11.34 -0.32 28.16
N ALA A 435 11.10 -1.53 27.64
CA ALA A 435 12.12 -2.58 27.55
C ALA A 435 13.37 -2.14 26.77
N LEU A 436 13.22 -1.25 25.79
CA LEU A 436 14.36 -0.69 25.02
C LEU A 436 15.17 0.34 25.80
N LEU A 437 14.56 0.97 26.81
CA LEU A 437 15.20 2.00 27.63
C LEU A 437 15.92 1.40 28.85
N PHE A 438 15.57 0.17 29.22
CA PHE A 438 16.18 -0.52 30.38
C PHE A 438 17.37 -1.41 29.99
N ASP A 439 17.54 -1.68 28.71
CA ASP A 439 18.68 -2.48 28.25
C ASP A 439 19.91 -1.58 28.08
N ASP A 440 21.04 -2.03 28.61
CA ASP A 440 22.27 -1.26 28.51
C ASP A 440 22.79 -1.16 27.07
N VAL A 441 22.76 -2.25 26.33
CA VAL A 441 23.21 -2.33 24.93
C VAL A 441 22.24 -3.15 24.10
N LEU A 442 21.73 -2.57 23.04
CA LEU A 442 20.95 -3.25 22.03
C LEU A 442 21.83 -3.71 20.89
N GLU A 443 21.64 -4.93 20.47
CA GLU A 443 22.30 -5.52 19.31
C GLU A 443 21.37 -5.46 18.08
N GLU A 444 21.90 -5.65 16.87
CA GLU A 444 21.13 -5.67 15.62
C GLU A 444 20.00 -4.61 15.59
N VAL A 445 20.37 -3.35 15.76
CA VAL A 445 19.42 -2.23 15.78
C VAL A 445 18.99 -1.94 14.35
N PHE A 446 17.79 -2.40 13.96
CA PHE A 446 17.24 -2.20 12.62
C PHE A 446 16.48 -0.88 12.54
N ILE A 447 16.94 -0.03 11.64
CA ILE A 447 16.36 1.30 11.39
C ILE A 447 15.98 1.49 9.93
N VAL A 448 15.12 2.48 9.73
CA VAL A 448 14.87 3.08 8.42
C VAL A 448 15.28 4.55 8.48
N TRP A 449 16.33 4.90 7.73
CA TRP A 449 16.91 6.25 7.70
C TRP A 449 16.11 7.16 6.76
N GLN A 450 15.73 8.35 7.23
CA GLN A 450 14.90 9.32 6.51
C GLN A 450 15.69 10.59 6.10
N GLY A 451 17.01 10.51 6.08
CA GLY A 451 17.89 11.62 5.70
C GLY A 451 18.28 12.55 6.84
N HIS A 452 17.47 12.71 7.86
CA HIS A 452 17.72 13.61 9.00
C HIS A 452 17.43 12.96 10.37
N GLN A 453 16.72 11.84 10.38
CA GLN A 453 16.41 11.03 11.56
C GLN A 453 16.22 9.57 11.13
N ALA A 454 16.28 8.67 12.09
CA ALA A 454 16.01 7.25 11.89
C ALA A 454 14.69 6.86 12.53
N GLU A 455 13.92 6.00 11.90
CA GLU A 455 12.82 5.29 12.54
C GLU A 455 13.34 3.93 13.00
N LEU A 456 13.35 3.70 14.31
CA LEU A 456 13.69 2.41 14.89
C LEU A 456 12.52 1.44 14.69
N ILE A 457 12.78 0.34 14.01
CA ILE A 457 11.75 -0.66 13.67
C ILE A 457 11.84 -1.86 14.61
N SER A 458 13.05 -2.35 14.86
CA SER A 458 13.28 -3.41 15.84
C SER A 458 14.73 -3.40 16.33
N ALA A 459 14.96 -4.01 17.47
CA ALA A 459 16.30 -4.25 18.01
C ALA A 459 16.35 -5.62 18.69
N LEU A 460 17.54 -6.19 18.80
CA LEU A 460 17.82 -7.37 19.59
C LEU A 460 18.35 -6.96 20.95
N SER A 461 17.68 -7.38 22.01
CA SER A 461 18.09 -7.22 23.40
C SER A 461 18.61 -8.56 23.93
N ALA A 462 19.67 -8.55 24.71
CA ALA A 462 20.17 -9.75 25.36
C ALA A 462 19.16 -10.31 26.38
N THR A 463 18.38 -9.43 27.03
CA THR A 463 17.40 -9.81 28.06
C THR A 463 16.06 -10.20 27.49
N TRP A 464 15.55 -9.46 26.49
CA TRP A 464 14.16 -9.56 26.01
C TRP A 464 14.05 -10.20 24.63
N GLY A 465 15.17 -10.57 24.02
CA GLY A 465 15.18 -11.04 22.62
C GLY A 465 14.89 -9.90 21.64
N ARG A 466 14.30 -10.22 20.50
CA ARG A 466 13.98 -9.21 19.48
C ARG A 466 12.71 -8.43 19.84
N ILE A 467 12.85 -7.14 19.97
CA ILE A 467 11.79 -6.21 20.37
C ILE A 467 11.31 -5.44 19.13
N LYS A 468 9.99 -5.33 18.97
CA LYS A 468 9.34 -4.45 17.99
C LYS A 468 9.23 -3.03 18.58
N CYS A 469 9.47 -2.02 17.75
CA CYS A 469 9.39 -0.60 18.12
C CYS A 469 8.19 0.09 17.48
#